data_3070ff34bf0e06b3008a244aa75303b0
#
_entry.id   3070ff34bf0e06b3008a244aa75303b0
#
_cell.length_a   1.000
_cell.length_b   1.000
_cell.length_c   1.000
_cell.angle_alpha   90.00
_cell.angle_beta   90.00
_cell.angle_gamma   90.00
#
_symmetry.space_group_name_H-M   'P 1'
#
loop_
_entity.id
_entity.type
_entity.pdbx_description
1 polymer ?
#
loop_
_entity_poly.entity_id
_entity_poly.type
_entity_poly.pdbx_seq_one_letter_code
_entity_poly.pdbx_strand_id
1 'polypeptide(L)'
;MSQFQAERGLSIDGICDIATWTALVEAGWRLGDRLLHHTSPNMRGDDVVELQGLLTRLGFDCGRVDGILGPDTVRALTDFQRNAGLPDDGVCGADTARALAVASRQSGSGPGVVSVREIVDLTSGDRSLSRLRVVVGHVGGLSALARQVTQALRQRAASVSIVDLPDPVAQAAAANRFAAHCFLGFEATETATNTLHYFAVPSFESTGGRALATHVAHAVTRPLRTEDVTLLGMRLPVLRETVMPAVLWRIGPTDVLARHTPDFARAVVMGVSRWVTDPVAGLTDD
;
A
#
# COMPACT_ATOMS: atom_id res chain seq x y z
N MET A 1 -1.42 17.78 -16.67
CA MET A 1 -1.45 17.79 -15.18
C MET A 1 -2.46 16.77 -14.66
N SER A 2 -3.74 16.87 -14.97
CA SER A 2 -4.79 15.96 -14.47
C SER A 2 -4.51 14.47 -14.71
N GLN A 3 -3.92 14.09 -15.85
CA GLN A 3 -3.52 12.70 -16.10
C GLN A 3 -2.44 12.24 -15.10
N PHE A 4 -1.40 13.06 -14.89
CA PHE A 4 -0.36 12.76 -13.90
C PHE A 4 -0.94 12.63 -12.48
N GLN A 5 -1.84 13.55 -12.10
CA GLN A 5 -2.53 13.49 -10.82
C GLN A 5 -3.33 12.18 -10.67
N ALA A 6 -4.05 11.77 -11.73
CA ALA A 6 -4.80 10.51 -11.74
C ALA A 6 -3.87 9.29 -11.55
N GLU A 7 -2.77 9.24 -12.30
CA GLU A 7 -1.77 8.15 -12.23
C GLU A 7 -1.08 8.08 -10.85
N ARG A 8 -0.97 9.21 -10.15
CA ARG A 8 -0.36 9.29 -8.81
C ARG A 8 -1.38 9.25 -7.67
N GLY A 9 -2.67 9.18 -7.99
CA GLY A 9 -3.74 9.16 -6.99
C GLY A 9 -3.91 10.45 -6.20
N LEU A 10 -3.54 11.57 -6.82
CA LEU A 10 -3.71 12.92 -6.29
C LEU A 10 -5.09 13.49 -6.64
N SER A 11 -5.44 14.66 -6.09
CA SER A 11 -6.62 15.42 -6.50
C SER A 11 -6.52 15.79 -7.98
N ILE A 12 -7.52 15.39 -8.78
CA ILE A 12 -7.51 15.57 -10.24
C ILE A 12 -8.16 16.91 -10.59
N ASP A 13 -7.54 18.01 -10.20
CA ASP A 13 -8.02 19.38 -10.42
C ASP A 13 -7.21 20.16 -11.47
N GLY A 14 -6.10 19.57 -11.93
CA GLY A 14 -5.16 20.21 -12.85
C GLY A 14 -4.28 21.27 -12.20
N ILE A 15 -4.38 21.49 -10.89
CA ILE A 15 -3.62 22.48 -10.13
C ILE A 15 -2.37 21.82 -9.55
N CYS A 16 -1.22 22.45 -9.74
CA CYS A 16 0.03 21.98 -9.14
C CYS A 16 0.14 22.51 -7.70
N ASP A 17 -0.54 21.84 -6.78
CA ASP A 17 -0.40 22.07 -5.35
C ASP A 17 0.90 21.45 -4.78
N ILE A 18 1.12 21.55 -3.48
CA ILE A 18 2.34 21.02 -2.83
C ILE A 18 2.45 19.51 -3.00
N ALA A 19 1.33 18.77 -2.93
CA ALA A 19 1.33 17.32 -3.09
C ALA A 19 1.67 16.93 -4.53
N THR A 20 1.09 17.62 -5.50
CA THR A 20 1.36 17.41 -6.93
C THR A 20 2.80 17.79 -7.27
N TRP A 21 3.31 18.90 -6.74
CA TRP A 21 4.70 19.30 -6.95
C TRP A 21 5.67 18.29 -6.37
N THR A 22 5.43 17.81 -5.15
CA THR A 22 6.27 16.78 -4.52
C THR A 22 6.31 15.51 -5.37
N ALA A 23 5.16 15.04 -5.85
CA ALA A 23 5.09 13.87 -6.72
C ALA A 23 5.81 14.08 -8.07
N LEU A 24 5.74 15.29 -8.64
CA LEU A 24 6.49 15.64 -9.86
C LEU A 24 8.00 15.60 -9.62
N VAL A 25 8.47 16.14 -8.50
CA VAL A 25 9.90 16.10 -8.13
C VAL A 25 10.36 14.65 -7.92
N GLU A 26 9.57 13.83 -7.23
CA GLU A 26 9.86 12.40 -7.03
C GLU A 26 9.93 11.64 -8.37
N ALA A 27 9.05 11.97 -9.32
CA ALA A 27 8.99 11.35 -10.64
C ALA A 27 10.10 11.82 -11.59
N GLY A 28 10.75 12.93 -11.30
CA GLY A 28 11.81 13.50 -12.13
C GLY A 28 13.14 12.77 -12.06
N TRP A 29 13.34 11.88 -11.09
CA TRP A 29 14.60 11.19 -10.86
C TRP A 29 14.60 9.77 -11.41
N ARG A 30 15.68 9.39 -12.08
CA ARG A 30 15.98 8.01 -12.50
C ARG A 30 17.18 7.50 -11.72
N LEU A 31 17.28 6.19 -11.58
CA LEU A 31 18.41 5.56 -10.90
C LEU A 31 19.74 5.90 -11.61
N GLY A 32 20.64 6.53 -10.86
CA GLY A 32 21.92 7.03 -11.36
C GLY A 32 21.99 8.54 -11.63
N ASP A 33 20.86 9.26 -11.63
CA ASP A 33 20.86 10.72 -11.83
C ASP A 33 21.41 11.47 -10.60
N ARG A 34 21.29 10.88 -9.43
CA ARG A 34 21.80 11.43 -8.16
C ARG A 34 22.35 10.33 -7.26
N LEU A 35 23.15 10.71 -6.27
CA LEU A 35 23.60 9.81 -5.22
C LEU A 35 22.43 9.49 -4.30
N LEU A 36 22.12 8.21 -4.11
CA LEU A 36 21.15 7.75 -3.14
C LEU A 36 21.85 7.24 -1.88
N HIS A 37 21.58 7.88 -0.76
CA HIS A 37 22.17 7.54 0.54
C HIS A 37 21.20 7.88 1.68
N HIS A 38 21.44 7.37 2.85
CA HIS A 38 20.61 7.68 4.01
C HIS A 38 20.67 9.16 4.37
N THR A 39 19.51 9.78 4.52
CA THR A 39 19.35 11.18 4.96
C THR A 39 18.21 11.28 5.99
N SER A 40 18.15 12.40 6.68
CA SER A 40 17.01 12.74 7.53
C SER A 40 16.46 14.12 7.11
N PRO A 41 15.25 14.20 6.55
CA PRO A 41 14.32 13.10 6.24
C PRO A 41 14.84 12.17 5.13
N ASN A 42 14.30 10.94 5.07
CA ASN A 42 14.69 9.96 4.07
C ASN A 42 14.50 10.46 2.63
N MET A 43 15.44 10.14 1.75
CA MET A 43 15.30 10.39 0.32
C MET A 43 14.10 9.63 -0.25
N ARG A 44 13.40 10.26 -1.20
CA ARG A 44 12.21 9.71 -1.85
C ARG A 44 12.29 9.93 -3.35
N GLY A 45 11.74 9.00 -4.13
CA GLY A 45 11.66 9.15 -5.58
C GLY A 45 11.37 7.84 -6.31
N ASP A 46 11.15 7.97 -7.62
CA ASP A 46 11.00 6.83 -8.51
C ASP A 46 12.33 6.11 -8.72
N ASP A 47 13.45 6.81 -8.61
CA ASP A 47 14.79 6.25 -8.56
C ASP A 47 14.99 5.31 -7.35
N VAL A 48 14.40 5.64 -6.21
CA VAL A 48 14.40 4.75 -5.02
C VAL A 48 13.51 3.54 -5.24
N VAL A 49 12.34 3.70 -5.88
CA VAL A 49 11.49 2.55 -6.28
C VAL A 49 12.25 1.60 -7.20
N GLU A 50 12.97 2.17 -8.19
CA GLU A 50 13.78 1.39 -9.12
C GLU A 50 14.91 0.64 -8.39
N LEU A 51 15.65 1.31 -7.51
CA LEU A 51 16.68 0.70 -6.66
C LEU A 51 16.12 -0.47 -5.85
N GLN A 52 15.03 -0.23 -5.11
CA GLN A 52 14.38 -1.26 -4.29
C GLN A 52 13.89 -2.45 -5.15
N GLY A 53 13.28 -2.17 -6.32
CA GLY A 53 12.84 -3.19 -7.26
C GLY A 53 14.00 -4.04 -7.82
N LEU A 54 15.17 -3.46 -8.06
CA LEU A 54 16.36 -4.20 -8.48
C LEU A 54 16.91 -5.06 -7.34
N LEU A 55 17.03 -4.50 -6.14
CA LEU A 55 17.52 -5.23 -4.95
C LEU A 55 16.64 -6.44 -4.64
N THR A 56 15.32 -6.28 -4.60
CA THR A 56 14.40 -7.38 -4.28
C THR A 56 14.43 -8.49 -5.33
N ARG A 57 14.56 -8.16 -6.61
CA ARG A 57 14.72 -9.16 -7.69
C ARG A 57 16.04 -9.94 -7.58
N LEU A 58 17.08 -9.30 -7.08
CA LEU A 58 18.38 -9.93 -6.83
C LEU A 58 18.45 -10.71 -5.52
N GLY A 59 17.36 -10.76 -4.75
CA GLY A 59 17.26 -11.50 -3.50
C GLY A 59 17.66 -10.71 -2.25
N PHE A 60 17.92 -9.40 -2.37
CA PHE A 60 18.25 -8.55 -1.23
C PHE A 60 16.98 -7.94 -0.64
N ASP A 61 16.72 -8.21 0.64
CA ASP A 61 15.53 -7.72 1.34
C ASP A 61 15.68 -6.26 1.75
N CYS A 62 15.13 -5.37 0.94
CA CYS A 62 15.13 -3.92 1.17
C CYS A 62 13.94 -3.41 1.99
N GLY A 63 13.18 -4.29 2.63
CA GLY A 63 11.91 -3.93 3.20
C GLY A 63 10.83 -3.80 2.13
N ARG A 64 9.98 -2.81 2.22
CA ARG A 64 8.93 -2.56 1.22
C ARG A 64 9.47 -1.77 0.03
N VAL A 65 8.98 -2.06 -1.16
CA VAL A 65 9.29 -1.26 -2.36
C VAL A 65 8.33 -0.07 -2.41
N ASP A 66 8.64 0.98 -1.68
CA ASP A 66 7.76 2.15 -1.44
C ASP A 66 8.34 3.47 -2.00
N GLY A 67 9.60 3.43 -2.43
CA GLY A 67 10.33 4.61 -2.89
C GLY A 67 10.79 5.52 -1.76
N ILE A 68 10.95 4.98 -0.55
CA ILE A 68 11.53 5.66 0.60
C ILE A 68 12.85 4.97 0.97
N LEU A 69 13.96 5.70 0.92
CA LEU A 69 15.28 5.15 1.22
C LEU A 69 15.48 5.07 2.73
N GLY A 70 14.91 4.03 3.33
CA GLY A 70 15.01 3.76 4.76
C GLY A 70 16.18 2.85 5.11
N PRO A 71 16.36 2.53 6.43
CA PRO A 71 17.45 1.70 6.92
C PRO A 71 17.52 0.31 6.28
N ASP A 72 16.35 -0.32 5.99
CA ASP A 72 16.30 -1.64 5.34
C ASP A 72 16.83 -1.58 3.91
N THR A 73 16.50 -0.52 3.17
CA THR A 73 17.03 -0.31 1.81
C THR A 73 18.54 -0.09 1.84
N VAL A 74 19.05 0.68 2.81
CA VAL A 74 20.50 0.90 2.96
C VAL A 74 21.21 -0.41 3.29
N ARG A 75 20.68 -1.23 4.19
CA ARG A 75 21.24 -2.54 4.52
C ARG A 75 21.30 -3.45 3.28
N ALA A 76 20.19 -3.58 2.55
CA ALA A 76 20.14 -4.39 1.33
C ALA A 76 21.12 -3.89 0.26
N LEU A 77 21.28 -2.58 0.12
CA LEU A 77 22.24 -1.96 -0.79
C LEU A 77 23.68 -2.30 -0.40
N THR A 78 24.02 -2.17 0.89
CA THR A 78 25.36 -2.53 1.42
C THR A 78 25.66 -4.01 1.21
N ASP A 79 24.67 -4.90 1.44
CA ASP A 79 24.83 -6.32 1.22
C ASP A 79 25.03 -6.66 -0.29
N PHE A 80 24.30 -5.97 -1.17
CA PHE A 80 24.53 -6.08 -2.62
C PHE A 80 25.94 -5.62 -3.01
N GLN A 81 26.37 -4.45 -2.54
CA GLN A 81 27.70 -3.89 -2.83
C GLN A 81 28.80 -4.88 -2.41
N ARG A 82 28.70 -5.44 -1.21
CA ARG A 82 29.63 -6.44 -0.70
C ARG A 82 29.68 -7.68 -1.59
N ASN A 83 28.51 -8.19 -2.01
CA ASN A 83 28.42 -9.36 -2.89
C ASN A 83 28.95 -9.07 -4.30
N ALA A 84 28.81 -7.84 -4.77
CA ALA A 84 29.27 -7.40 -6.08
C ALA A 84 30.76 -6.96 -6.10
N GLY A 85 31.45 -6.97 -4.95
CA GLY A 85 32.84 -6.52 -4.84
C GLY A 85 33.01 -5.00 -5.00
N LEU A 86 31.96 -4.23 -4.71
CA LEU A 86 31.95 -2.78 -4.69
C LEU A 86 32.26 -2.25 -3.27
N PRO A 87 32.67 -0.96 -3.12
CA PRO A 87 32.68 -0.32 -1.80
C PRO A 87 31.30 -0.44 -1.14
N ASP A 88 31.24 -1.06 0.05
CA ASP A 88 29.99 -1.35 0.78
C ASP A 88 29.60 -0.21 1.73
N ASP A 89 29.56 1.00 1.19
CA ASP A 89 29.29 2.26 1.88
C ASP A 89 27.79 2.60 2.04
N GLY A 90 26.91 1.81 1.42
CA GLY A 90 25.47 2.06 1.42
C GLY A 90 25.05 3.27 0.58
N VAL A 91 25.92 3.73 -0.34
CA VAL A 91 25.65 4.83 -1.27
C VAL A 91 25.46 4.29 -2.68
N CYS A 92 24.29 4.48 -3.27
CA CYS A 92 24.08 4.13 -4.67
C CYS A 92 24.51 5.29 -5.58
N GLY A 93 25.75 5.22 -6.06
CA GLY A 93 26.27 6.08 -7.13
C GLY A 93 26.13 5.40 -8.48
N ALA A 94 26.71 6.03 -9.53
CA ALA A 94 26.61 5.57 -10.91
C ALA A 94 27.17 4.13 -11.12
N ASP A 95 28.26 3.77 -10.43
CA ASP A 95 28.87 2.44 -10.54
C ASP A 95 27.99 1.36 -9.90
N THR A 96 27.44 1.64 -8.72
CA THR A 96 26.50 0.74 -8.05
C THR A 96 25.22 0.58 -8.88
N ALA A 97 24.66 1.67 -9.41
CA ALA A 97 23.48 1.64 -10.28
C ALA A 97 23.73 0.79 -11.55
N ARG A 98 24.90 0.93 -12.15
CA ARG A 98 25.31 0.14 -13.33
C ARG A 98 25.45 -1.35 -12.97
N ALA A 99 26.07 -1.67 -11.84
CA ALA A 99 26.23 -3.04 -11.38
C ALA A 99 24.87 -3.71 -11.10
N LEU A 100 23.95 -3.00 -10.46
CA LEU A 100 22.56 -3.46 -10.25
C LEU A 100 21.86 -3.75 -11.58
N ALA A 101 21.98 -2.83 -12.56
CA ALA A 101 21.35 -3.00 -13.86
C ALA A 101 21.93 -4.20 -14.64
N VAL A 102 23.23 -4.47 -14.53
CA VAL A 102 23.87 -5.65 -15.16
C VAL A 102 23.43 -6.93 -14.48
N ALA A 103 23.50 -6.99 -13.15
CA ALA A 103 23.12 -8.17 -12.38
C ALA A 103 21.64 -8.55 -12.59
N SER A 104 20.75 -7.55 -12.65
CA SER A 104 19.31 -7.78 -12.81
C SER A 104 18.92 -8.34 -14.18
N ARG A 105 19.72 -8.14 -15.23
CA ARG A 105 19.50 -8.75 -16.55
C ARG A 105 19.76 -10.27 -16.55
N GLN A 106 20.53 -10.74 -15.58
CA GLN A 106 20.89 -12.16 -15.44
C GLN A 106 19.99 -12.89 -14.43
N SER A 107 19.18 -12.15 -13.67
CA SER A 107 18.23 -12.74 -12.72
C SER A 107 16.93 -13.14 -13.43
N GLY A 108 16.26 -14.19 -12.89
CA GLY A 108 14.98 -14.66 -13.41
C GLY A 108 13.83 -13.64 -13.22
N SER A 109 12.68 -13.94 -13.84
CA SER A 109 11.45 -13.13 -13.77
C SER A 109 10.54 -13.49 -12.57
N GLY A 110 11.03 -14.23 -11.59
CA GLY A 110 10.26 -14.64 -10.41
C GLY A 110 9.87 -13.47 -9.49
N PRO A 111 8.93 -13.69 -8.55
CA PRO A 111 8.60 -12.70 -7.54
C PRO A 111 9.84 -12.35 -6.71
N GLY A 112 10.00 -11.05 -6.44
CA GLY A 112 11.11 -10.59 -5.61
C GLY A 112 11.00 -11.07 -4.16
N VAL A 113 12.13 -11.10 -3.43
CA VAL A 113 12.19 -11.59 -2.04
C VAL A 113 11.18 -10.90 -1.11
N VAL A 114 10.88 -9.63 -1.34
CA VAL A 114 9.90 -8.86 -0.55
C VAL A 114 8.49 -9.43 -0.71
N SER A 115 8.09 -9.78 -1.95
CA SER A 115 6.79 -10.41 -2.19
C SER A 115 6.69 -11.80 -1.55
N VAL A 116 7.76 -12.59 -1.65
CA VAL A 116 7.84 -13.90 -0.99
C VAL A 116 7.73 -13.76 0.52
N ARG A 117 8.42 -12.79 1.12
CA ARG A 117 8.33 -12.52 2.56
C ARG A 117 6.91 -12.12 2.96
N GLU A 118 6.27 -11.19 2.23
CA GLU A 118 4.88 -10.80 2.51
C GLU A 118 3.95 -12.03 2.49
N ILE A 119 4.09 -12.93 1.51
CA ILE A 119 3.30 -14.16 1.43
C ILE A 119 3.56 -15.07 2.66
N VAL A 120 4.82 -15.26 3.02
CA VAL A 120 5.19 -16.07 4.19
C VAL A 120 4.60 -15.47 5.46
N ASP A 121 4.73 -14.16 5.68
CA ASP A 121 4.18 -13.46 6.84
C ASP A 121 2.64 -13.56 6.90
N LEU A 122 1.99 -13.51 5.73
CA LEU A 122 0.55 -13.63 5.59
C LEU A 122 0.04 -15.05 5.81
N THR A 123 0.82 -16.07 5.48
CA THR A 123 0.43 -17.48 5.61
C THR A 123 0.93 -18.14 6.88
N SER A 124 1.87 -17.51 7.60
CA SER A 124 2.44 -18.03 8.84
C SER A 124 1.55 -17.71 10.04
N GLY A 125 1.37 -18.70 10.92
CA GLY A 125 0.72 -18.54 12.22
C GLY A 125 -0.80 -18.73 12.21
N ASP A 126 -1.35 -18.80 13.43
CA ASP A 126 -2.81 -18.91 13.68
C ASP A 126 -3.48 -17.55 13.48
N ARG A 127 -4.09 -17.36 12.32
CA ARG A 127 -4.85 -16.17 11.98
C ARG A 127 -6.32 -16.36 12.36
N SER A 128 -6.74 -15.62 13.36
CA SER A 128 -8.16 -15.56 13.75
C SER A 128 -8.61 -14.11 13.86
N LEU A 129 -9.89 -13.89 13.60
CA LEU A 129 -10.46 -12.54 13.68
C LEU A 129 -10.34 -11.98 15.10
N SER A 130 -10.36 -12.83 16.12
CA SER A 130 -10.21 -12.46 17.54
C SER A 130 -8.82 -11.92 17.91
N ARG A 131 -7.82 -12.23 17.12
CA ARG A 131 -6.44 -11.75 17.31
C ARG A 131 -6.08 -10.60 16.36
N LEU A 132 -6.99 -10.26 15.44
CA LEU A 132 -6.73 -9.23 14.43
C LEU A 132 -6.74 -7.83 15.05
N ARG A 133 -5.72 -7.06 14.76
CA ARG A 133 -5.66 -5.61 15.04
C ARG A 133 -5.96 -4.87 13.75
N VAL A 134 -7.04 -4.08 13.75
CA VAL A 134 -7.50 -3.33 12.58
C VAL A 134 -7.49 -1.85 12.88
N VAL A 135 -7.00 -1.06 11.95
CA VAL A 135 -7.21 0.39 11.97
C VAL A 135 -8.20 0.77 10.89
N VAL A 136 -9.19 1.56 11.29
CA VAL A 136 -10.20 2.12 10.40
C VAL A 136 -9.95 3.63 10.30
N GLY A 137 -9.55 4.08 9.12
CA GLY A 137 -9.37 5.50 8.78
C GLY A 137 -10.52 6.02 7.93
N HIS A 138 -10.82 7.32 7.99
CA HIS A 138 -11.80 7.92 7.11
C HIS A 138 -11.52 9.41 6.84
N VAL A 139 -12.01 9.89 5.70
CA VAL A 139 -11.97 11.30 5.29
C VAL A 139 -13.29 11.66 4.58
N GLY A 140 -13.69 12.92 4.63
CA GLY A 140 -14.80 13.40 3.82
C GLY A 140 -16.20 13.04 4.35
N GLY A 141 -16.40 13.03 5.69
CA GLY A 141 -17.73 12.84 6.28
C GLY A 141 -18.20 11.39 6.44
N LEU A 142 -17.32 10.39 6.25
CA LEU A 142 -17.64 8.97 6.40
C LEU A 142 -17.51 8.46 7.85
N SER A 143 -17.54 9.33 8.85
CA SER A 143 -17.39 8.95 10.26
C SER A 143 -18.48 7.97 10.74
N ALA A 144 -19.69 8.06 10.21
CA ALA A 144 -20.78 7.13 10.54
C ALA A 144 -20.48 5.71 10.04
N LEU A 145 -20.00 5.58 8.79
CA LEU A 145 -19.56 4.30 8.20
C LEU A 145 -18.40 3.72 9.00
N ALA A 146 -17.37 4.51 9.26
CA ALA A 146 -16.19 4.08 10.00
C ALA A 146 -16.53 3.59 11.41
N ARG A 147 -17.43 4.29 12.13
CA ARG A 147 -17.94 3.86 13.43
C ARG A 147 -18.71 2.54 13.35
N GLN A 148 -19.59 2.37 12.36
CA GLN A 148 -20.34 1.12 12.20
C GLN A 148 -19.45 -0.07 11.84
N VAL A 149 -18.49 0.12 10.92
CA VAL A 149 -17.48 -0.91 10.61
C VAL A 149 -16.69 -1.28 11.86
N THR A 150 -16.23 -0.26 12.61
CA THR A 150 -15.49 -0.48 13.87
C THR A 150 -16.32 -1.26 14.88
N GLN A 151 -17.58 -0.91 15.08
CA GLN A 151 -18.49 -1.59 16.00
C GLN A 151 -18.73 -3.06 15.56
N ALA A 152 -18.98 -3.27 14.28
CA ALA A 152 -19.22 -4.60 13.74
C ALA A 152 -17.99 -5.52 13.83
N LEU A 153 -16.78 -4.97 13.62
CA LEU A 153 -15.52 -5.70 13.82
C LEU A 153 -15.31 -6.05 15.31
N ARG A 154 -15.55 -5.11 16.22
CA ARG A 154 -15.43 -5.36 17.68
C ARG A 154 -16.39 -6.44 18.19
N GLN A 155 -17.56 -6.58 17.58
CA GLN A 155 -18.50 -7.69 17.90
C GLN A 155 -17.93 -9.07 17.55
N ARG A 156 -16.94 -9.15 16.67
CA ARG A 156 -16.19 -10.36 16.31
C ARG A 156 -14.91 -10.55 17.13
N ALA A 157 -14.78 -9.78 18.22
CA ALA A 157 -13.63 -9.78 19.13
C ALA A 157 -12.31 -9.28 18.53
N ALA A 158 -12.33 -8.54 17.41
CA ALA A 158 -11.15 -7.88 16.86
C ALA A 158 -10.75 -6.64 17.70
N SER A 159 -9.46 -6.37 17.83
CA SER A 159 -8.96 -5.10 18.36
C SER A 159 -9.01 -4.04 17.27
N VAL A 160 -9.88 -3.04 17.43
CA VAL A 160 -10.11 -2.03 16.39
C VAL A 160 -9.87 -0.62 16.92
N SER A 161 -9.01 0.13 16.26
CA SER A 161 -8.80 1.57 16.45
C SER A 161 -9.40 2.35 15.28
N ILE A 162 -10.04 3.47 15.58
CA ILE A 162 -10.52 4.39 14.56
C ILE A 162 -9.60 5.62 14.52
N VAL A 163 -9.28 6.08 13.32
CA VAL A 163 -8.42 7.23 13.09
C VAL A 163 -9.18 8.26 12.27
N ASP A 164 -9.41 9.42 12.87
CA ASP A 164 -10.07 10.58 12.26
C ASP A 164 -9.04 11.70 12.12
N LEU A 165 -8.18 11.58 11.12
CA LEU A 165 -7.14 12.55 10.80
C LEU A 165 -7.25 12.90 9.32
N PRO A 166 -7.20 14.20 8.95
CA PRO A 166 -7.31 14.61 7.55
C PRO A 166 -6.06 14.24 6.74
N ASP A 167 -4.90 14.15 7.37
CA ASP A 167 -3.64 13.81 6.72
C ASP A 167 -3.47 12.28 6.57
N PRO A 168 -3.37 11.76 5.34
CA PRO A 168 -3.21 10.34 5.08
C PRO A 168 -1.89 9.76 5.63
N VAL A 169 -0.83 10.55 5.69
CA VAL A 169 0.47 10.13 6.27
C VAL A 169 0.34 9.96 7.78
N ALA A 170 -0.36 10.88 8.44
CA ALA A 170 -0.64 10.77 9.88
C ALA A 170 -1.55 9.56 10.19
N GLN A 171 -2.51 9.23 9.33
CA GLN A 171 -3.33 8.01 9.45
C GLN A 171 -2.46 6.76 9.37
N ALA A 172 -1.57 6.68 8.39
CA ALA A 172 -0.64 5.55 8.24
C ALA A 172 0.29 5.43 9.47
N ALA A 173 0.86 6.55 9.92
CA ALA A 173 1.70 6.55 11.11
C ALA A 173 0.96 6.08 12.37
N ALA A 174 -0.32 6.42 12.52
CA ALA A 174 -1.15 5.92 13.62
C ALA A 174 -1.38 4.41 13.51
N ALA A 175 -1.65 3.88 12.30
CA ALA A 175 -1.81 2.45 12.05
C ALA A 175 -0.52 1.67 12.35
N ASN A 176 0.63 2.20 11.93
CA ASN A 176 1.94 1.60 12.18
C ASN A 176 2.26 1.55 13.69
N ARG A 177 2.00 2.65 14.43
CA ARG A 177 2.19 2.69 15.90
C ARG A 177 1.26 1.72 16.65
N PHE A 178 0.04 1.52 16.14
CA PHE A 178 -0.90 0.52 16.68
C PHE A 178 -0.47 -0.91 16.37
N ALA A 179 0.55 -1.09 15.53
CA ALA A 179 0.98 -2.37 14.97
C ALA A 179 -0.21 -3.15 14.37
N ALA A 180 -1.01 -2.46 13.55
CA ALA A 180 -2.18 -3.05 12.91
C ALA A 180 -1.78 -4.21 11.99
N HIS A 181 -2.66 -5.21 11.88
CA HIS A 181 -2.51 -6.30 10.91
C HIS A 181 -3.13 -5.95 9.56
N CYS A 182 -4.09 -5.01 9.54
CA CYS A 182 -4.59 -4.40 8.31
C CYS A 182 -5.13 -2.99 8.56
N PHE A 183 -5.16 -2.20 7.51
CA PHE A 183 -5.74 -0.85 7.48
C PHE A 183 -6.91 -0.80 6.50
N LEU A 184 -8.04 -0.24 6.95
CA LEU A 184 -9.24 -0.01 6.15
C LEU A 184 -9.51 1.49 6.08
N GLY A 185 -9.18 2.12 4.96
CA GLY A 185 -9.45 3.54 4.71
C GLY A 185 -10.76 3.74 3.94
N PHE A 186 -11.50 4.79 4.28
CA PHE A 186 -12.70 5.23 3.58
C PHE A 186 -12.56 6.70 3.21
N GLU A 187 -12.73 7.02 1.93
CA GLU A 187 -12.68 8.39 1.40
C GLU A 187 -13.95 8.68 0.62
N ALA A 188 -14.64 9.75 1.01
CA ALA A 188 -15.83 10.22 0.31
C ALA A 188 -15.44 10.97 -0.97
N THR A 189 -16.18 10.74 -2.04
CA THR A 189 -16.06 11.48 -3.30
C THR A 189 -17.41 12.11 -3.67
N GLU A 190 -17.37 13.25 -4.37
CA GLU A 190 -18.58 13.91 -4.86
C GLU A 190 -19.16 13.20 -6.10
N THR A 191 -18.29 12.60 -6.90
CA THR A 191 -18.67 11.89 -8.11
C THR A 191 -19.00 10.42 -7.82
N ALA A 192 -19.78 9.80 -8.70
CA ALA A 192 -20.05 8.38 -8.63
C ALA A 192 -18.73 7.60 -8.76
N THR A 193 -18.27 7.07 -7.65
CA THR A 193 -17.01 6.32 -7.56
C THR A 193 -17.21 5.14 -6.63
N ASN A 194 -16.72 3.98 -7.04
CA ASN A 194 -16.74 2.76 -6.23
C ASN A 194 -15.43 1.99 -6.48
N THR A 195 -14.33 2.51 -5.94
CA THR A 195 -13.00 1.99 -6.23
C THR A 195 -12.25 1.66 -4.94
N LEU A 196 -11.83 0.42 -4.82
CA LEU A 196 -10.92 -0.06 -3.78
C LEU A 196 -9.48 0.00 -4.28
N HIS A 197 -8.68 0.81 -3.61
CA HIS A 197 -7.26 0.94 -3.90
C HIS A 197 -6.44 0.08 -2.92
N TYR A 198 -5.39 -0.55 -3.43
CA TYR A 198 -4.34 -1.21 -2.67
C TYR A 198 -2.97 -0.73 -3.13
N PHE A 199 -1.92 -0.99 -2.38
CA PHE A 199 -0.59 -0.49 -2.73
C PHE A 199 0.02 -1.27 -3.89
N ALA A 200 0.40 -0.55 -4.96
CA ALA A 200 1.19 -1.08 -6.06
C ALA A 200 2.12 -0.01 -6.65
N VAL A 201 3.27 -0.46 -7.12
CA VAL A 201 4.25 0.26 -7.95
C VAL A 201 4.71 -0.68 -9.07
N PRO A 202 5.38 -0.20 -10.14
CA PRO A 202 5.71 -1.05 -11.29
C PRO A 202 6.48 -2.34 -10.97
N SER A 203 7.26 -2.35 -9.88
CA SER A 203 8.10 -3.48 -9.48
C SER A 203 7.59 -4.26 -8.26
N PHE A 204 6.47 -3.86 -7.67
CA PHE A 204 5.92 -4.50 -6.47
C PHE A 204 4.42 -4.24 -6.33
N GLU A 205 3.70 -5.27 -5.95
CA GLU A 205 2.29 -5.21 -5.56
C GLU A 205 2.11 -5.86 -4.19
N SER A 206 1.37 -5.19 -3.29
CA SER A 206 1.04 -5.78 -1.98
C SER A 206 0.03 -6.91 -2.17
N THR A 207 0.49 -8.14 -2.06
CA THR A 207 -0.34 -9.35 -2.14
C THR A 207 -1.48 -9.33 -1.12
N GLY A 208 -1.15 -9.03 0.14
CA GLY A 208 -2.15 -8.97 1.21
C GLY A 208 -3.14 -7.82 1.05
N GLY A 209 -2.67 -6.68 0.51
CA GLY A 209 -3.53 -5.54 0.19
C GLY A 209 -4.51 -5.86 -0.94
N ARG A 210 -4.04 -6.47 -2.03
CA ARG A 210 -4.87 -6.93 -3.15
C ARG A 210 -5.90 -7.97 -2.70
N ALA A 211 -5.48 -8.99 -1.94
CA ALA A 211 -6.37 -10.01 -1.42
C ALA A 211 -7.46 -9.42 -0.50
N LEU A 212 -7.08 -8.48 0.39
CA LEU A 212 -8.05 -7.77 1.24
C LEU A 212 -9.06 -6.99 0.40
N ALA A 213 -8.60 -6.24 -0.61
CA ALA A 213 -9.47 -5.50 -1.53
C ALA A 213 -10.44 -6.45 -2.27
N THR A 214 -9.94 -7.58 -2.78
CA THR A 214 -10.73 -8.60 -3.49
C THR A 214 -11.84 -9.17 -2.60
N HIS A 215 -11.50 -9.59 -1.38
CA HIS A 215 -12.48 -10.15 -0.46
C HIS A 215 -13.54 -9.13 -0.02
N VAL A 216 -13.14 -7.87 0.20
CA VAL A 216 -14.08 -6.78 0.53
C VAL A 216 -14.99 -6.48 -0.66
N ALA A 217 -14.45 -6.34 -1.86
CA ALA A 217 -15.21 -6.10 -3.07
C ALA A 217 -16.29 -7.18 -3.30
N HIS A 218 -15.89 -8.45 -3.26
CA HIS A 218 -16.82 -9.57 -3.43
C HIS A 218 -17.91 -9.62 -2.35
N ALA A 219 -17.59 -9.19 -1.12
CA ALA A 219 -18.56 -9.17 -0.05
C ALA A 219 -19.61 -8.07 -0.20
N VAL A 220 -19.23 -6.93 -0.81
CA VAL A 220 -20.08 -5.75 -0.97
C VAL A 220 -20.98 -5.83 -2.20
N THR A 221 -20.50 -6.33 -3.32
CA THR A 221 -21.23 -6.35 -4.59
C THR A 221 -22.56 -7.10 -4.50
N ARG A 222 -22.59 -8.25 -3.80
CA ARG A 222 -23.78 -9.10 -3.73
C ARG A 222 -24.95 -8.51 -2.91
N PRO A 223 -24.78 -8.06 -1.65
CA PRO A 223 -25.89 -7.59 -0.83
C PRO A 223 -26.43 -6.23 -1.25
N LEU A 224 -25.62 -5.39 -1.88
CA LEU A 224 -25.98 -4.00 -2.12
C LEU A 224 -26.48 -3.74 -3.54
N ARG A 225 -26.42 -4.72 -4.44
CA ARG A 225 -26.73 -4.54 -5.88
C ARG A 225 -26.06 -3.30 -6.47
N THR A 226 -24.88 -2.94 -5.91
CA THR A 226 -24.07 -1.84 -6.41
C THR A 226 -23.39 -2.25 -7.71
N GLU A 227 -23.03 -1.26 -8.51
CA GLU A 227 -22.11 -1.46 -9.64
C GLU A 227 -20.83 -2.15 -9.14
N ASP A 228 -20.18 -2.89 -10.03
CA ASP A 228 -18.95 -3.62 -9.68
C ASP A 228 -17.92 -2.69 -9.04
N VAL A 229 -17.34 -3.17 -7.94
CA VAL A 229 -16.26 -2.47 -7.26
C VAL A 229 -14.99 -2.62 -8.11
N THR A 230 -14.45 -1.51 -8.57
CA THR A 230 -13.17 -1.50 -9.29
C THR A 230 -12.01 -1.67 -8.31
N LEU A 231 -11.10 -2.61 -8.61
CA LEU A 231 -9.86 -2.77 -7.87
C LEU A 231 -8.72 -2.08 -8.62
N LEU A 232 -7.96 -1.23 -7.93
CA LEU A 232 -6.89 -0.48 -8.55
C LEU A 232 -5.64 -0.41 -7.65
N GLY A 233 -4.53 -0.96 -8.15
CA GLY A 233 -3.23 -0.83 -7.51
C GLY A 233 -2.68 0.59 -7.69
N MET A 234 -2.36 1.28 -6.58
CA MET A 234 -1.88 2.66 -6.61
C MET A 234 -0.91 2.97 -5.47
N ARG A 235 -0.03 3.96 -5.70
CA ARG A 235 0.90 4.50 -4.71
C ARG A 235 0.29 5.68 -3.95
N LEU A 236 -0.91 5.50 -3.38
CA LEU A 236 -1.54 6.54 -2.57
C LEU A 236 -0.76 6.79 -1.27
N PRO A 237 -0.69 8.03 -0.74
CA PRO A 237 0.12 8.34 0.44
C PRO A 237 -0.16 7.43 1.64
N VAL A 238 -1.44 7.19 1.99
CA VAL A 238 -1.78 6.30 3.11
C VAL A 238 -1.34 4.86 2.85
N LEU A 239 -1.48 4.37 1.62
CA LEU A 239 -1.10 3.00 1.24
C LEU A 239 0.42 2.83 1.15
N ARG A 240 1.14 3.89 0.77
CA ARG A 240 2.60 3.91 0.71
C ARG A 240 3.23 3.85 2.10
N GLU A 241 2.72 4.63 3.03
CA GLU A 241 3.31 4.80 4.36
C GLU A 241 2.88 3.71 5.36
N THR A 242 1.83 2.93 5.09
CA THR A 242 1.44 1.78 5.92
C THR A 242 2.37 0.60 5.68
N VAL A 243 2.79 -0.11 6.74
CA VAL A 243 3.68 -1.29 6.65
C VAL A 243 2.93 -2.62 6.60
N MET A 244 1.61 -2.62 6.82
CA MET A 244 0.72 -3.77 6.78
C MET A 244 -0.15 -3.75 5.51
N PRO A 245 -0.84 -4.86 5.15
CA PRO A 245 -1.89 -4.86 4.13
C PRO A 245 -2.91 -3.75 4.37
N ALA A 246 -3.11 -2.91 3.36
CA ALA A 246 -3.93 -1.72 3.46
C ALA A 246 -4.79 -1.53 2.22
N VAL A 247 -6.01 -1.06 2.44
CA VAL A 247 -6.93 -0.65 1.37
C VAL A 247 -7.48 0.73 1.64
N LEU A 248 -7.69 1.51 0.59
CA LEU A 248 -8.43 2.77 0.62
C LEU A 248 -9.63 2.66 -0.32
N TRP A 249 -10.82 2.76 0.23
CA TRP A 249 -12.05 2.72 -0.54
C TRP A 249 -12.55 4.14 -0.81
N ARG A 250 -12.48 4.57 -2.07
CA ARG A 250 -13.08 5.79 -2.56
C ARG A 250 -14.50 5.50 -2.97
N ILE A 251 -15.46 6.15 -2.32
CA ILE A 251 -16.88 5.88 -2.48
C ILE A 251 -17.64 7.20 -2.65
N GLY A 252 -18.51 7.24 -3.64
CA GLY A 252 -19.43 8.37 -3.88
C GLY A 252 -20.59 8.00 -4.79
N PRO A 253 -21.62 8.84 -4.82
CA PRO A 253 -21.89 9.93 -3.87
C PRO A 253 -22.34 9.43 -2.50
N THR A 254 -22.11 10.25 -1.46
CA THR A 254 -22.28 9.83 -0.05
C THR A 254 -23.74 9.62 0.38
N ASP A 255 -24.71 10.17 -0.33
CA ASP A 255 -26.13 10.00 -0.04
C ASP A 255 -26.63 8.56 -0.21
N VAL A 256 -26.05 7.82 -1.17
CA VAL A 256 -26.33 6.38 -1.37
C VAL A 256 -25.82 5.57 -0.21
N LEU A 257 -24.64 5.91 0.30
CA LEU A 257 -24.01 5.22 1.44
C LEU A 257 -24.81 5.38 2.73
N ALA A 258 -25.35 6.58 2.99
CA ALA A 258 -26.06 6.88 4.22
C ALA A 258 -27.24 5.93 4.46
N ARG A 259 -27.93 5.53 3.40
CA ARG A 259 -29.08 4.60 3.46
C ARG A 259 -28.72 3.14 3.70
N HIS A 260 -27.51 2.73 3.34
CA HIS A 260 -27.07 1.34 3.35
C HIS A 260 -25.86 1.08 4.28
N THR A 261 -25.54 2.05 5.14
CA THR A 261 -24.37 1.97 6.04
C THR A 261 -24.26 0.66 6.84
N PRO A 262 -25.36 0.11 7.43
CA PRO A 262 -25.27 -1.16 8.16
C PRO A 262 -24.93 -2.37 7.28
N ASP A 263 -25.43 -2.38 6.05
CA ASP A 263 -25.18 -3.46 5.09
C ASP A 263 -23.74 -3.40 4.58
N PHE A 264 -23.24 -2.20 4.33
CA PHE A 264 -21.83 -1.96 4.00
C PHE A 264 -20.92 -2.43 5.13
N ALA A 265 -21.22 -2.05 6.37
CA ALA A 265 -20.40 -2.45 7.52
C ALA A 265 -20.36 -3.98 7.67
N ARG A 266 -21.49 -4.66 7.53
CA ARG A 266 -21.56 -6.13 7.56
C ARG A 266 -20.75 -6.76 6.42
N ALA A 267 -20.85 -6.22 5.22
CA ALA A 267 -20.12 -6.70 4.06
C ALA A 267 -18.60 -6.53 4.24
N VAL A 268 -18.14 -5.37 4.72
CA VAL A 268 -16.73 -5.14 5.04
C VAL A 268 -16.21 -6.17 6.05
N VAL A 269 -16.95 -6.40 7.15
CA VAL A 269 -16.56 -7.41 8.16
C VAL A 269 -16.49 -8.81 7.56
N MET A 270 -17.42 -9.15 6.66
CA MET A 270 -17.39 -10.44 5.96
C MET A 270 -16.18 -10.57 5.05
N GLY A 271 -15.84 -9.50 4.32
CA GLY A 271 -14.62 -9.44 3.49
C GLY A 271 -13.36 -9.62 4.32
N VAL A 272 -13.22 -8.88 5.42
CA VAL A 272 -12.09 -9.03 6.36
C VAL A 272 -12.03 -10.45 6.94
N SER A 273 -13.18 -11.05 7.30
CA SER A 273 -13.22 -12.41 7.82
C SER A 273 -12.70 -13.43 6.79
N ARG A 274 -13.06 -13.27 5.52
CA ARG A 274 -12.56 -14.13 4.44
C ARG A 274 -11.08 -13.93 4.22
N TRP A 275 -10.62 -12.68 4.21
CA TRP A 275 -9.20 -12.36 4.08
C TRP A 275 -8.35 -12.97 5.19
N VAL A 276 -8.85 -13.05 6.43
CA VAL A 276 -8.13 -13.73 7.51
C VAL A 276 -7.93 -15.23 7.20
N THR A 277 -8.88 -15.86 6.53
CA THR A 277 -8.82 -17.29 6.15
C THR A 277 -7.99 -17.51 4.89
N ASP A 278 -8.05 -16.57 3.95
CA ASP A 278 -7.35 -16.64 2.67
C ASP A 278 -6.69 -15.27 2.36
N PRO A 279 -5.53 -15.00 2.99
CA PRO A 279 -4.88 -13.70 2.90
C PRO A 279 -4.10 -13.45 1.61
N VAL A 280 -4.02 -14.44 0.72
CA VAL A 280 -3.27 -14.41 -0.54
C VAL A 280 -4.14 -14.71 -1.76
N ALA A 281 -5.45 -14.57 -1.63
CA ALA A 281 -6.39 -14.79 -2.74
C ALA A 281 -5.98 -14.00 -4.01
N GLY A 282 -6.10 -14.66 -5.17
CA GLY A 282 -5.77 -14.07 -6.47
C GLY A 282 -4.32 -14.27 -6.94
N LEU A 283 -3.49 -15.04 -6.21
CA LEU A 283 -2.16 -15.42 -6.70
C LEU A 283 -2.18 -16.65 -7.65
N THR A 284 -3.31 -17.36 -7.74
CA THR A 284 -3.43 -18.64 -8.46
C THR A 284 -4.05 -18.52 -9.85
N ASP A 285 -4.39 -17.32 -10.32
CA ASP A 285 -5.13 -17.11 -11.57
C ASP A 285 -4.29 -16.53 -12.73
N ASP A 286 -2.94 -16.62 -12.67
CA ASP A 286 -2.05 -16.25 -13.80
C ASP A 286 -1.21 -17.44 -14.27
#